data_f354505641aa2642def72f011c409db8
#
_entry.id   f354505641aa2642def72f011c409db8
#
_cell.length_a   1.000
_cell.length_b   1.000
_cell.length_c   1.000
_cell.angle_alpha   90.00
_cell.angle_beta   90.00
_cell.angle_gamma   90.00
#
_symmetry.space_group_name_H-M   'P 1'
#
loop_
_entity.id
_entity.type
_entity.pdbx_description
1 polymer ?
#
loop_
_entity_poly.entity_id
_entity_poly.type
_entity_poly.pdbx_seq_one_letter_code
_entity_poly.pdbx_strand_id
1 'polypeptide(L)'
;MLHRRGAAQRLQEVTGCKAKTIHRFLEFDPKSMGFKRDQEYPLTAQAIGIDEASMLDLFLAFSLVKAIPLGAQLLLVGDTDQLPSVGAGNVLKDLIDSQQVPVITLTEVFRQAQASQIIQNAHRINTGKFPNMEKVSNQPQSDCLWLEMPNAEAGQQGICDIITELLPSLGFDPQQDMQVLCPMTRGDVGTRNLNVVLQQLLNPPDAMKPEIKYGNTIFRLGDRIMQQVNDYNREVFNGDIGTITGVDLEEREVTVVFGDRQVTYDYADLNEIALARATTIHKAQGSEYPVVIMPLFMQHFLMLSRNLFYTGLTRARKLAIIVGESKAIGLAVRQVSDRQRYTYLAKRLAKFADPQS
;
A
#
# COMPACT_ATOMS: atom_id res chain seq x y z
N MET A 1 -6.75 -13.44 6.54
CA MET A 1 -5.50 -13.07 7.24
C MET A 1 -4.64 -12.28 6.31
N LEU A 2 -3.94 -11.32 6.78
CA LEU A 2 -3.43 -10.25 5.96
C LEU A 2 -1.96 -9.98 6.22
N HIS A 3 -1.28 -9.44 5.21
CA HIS A 3 0.11 -9.05 5.30
C HIS A 3 0.30 -7.76 6.12
N ARG A 4 -0.75 -6.95 6.30
CA ARG A 4 -0.74 -5.66 7.03
C ARG A 4 -1.93 -5.54 7.99
N ARG A 5 -1.72 -4.80 9.10
CA ARG A 5 -2.73 -4.61 10.13
C ARG A 5 -3.99 -3.88 9.63
N GLY A 6 -3.84 -2.83 8.83
CA GLY A 6 -5.00 -2.08 8.28
C GLY A 6 -5.96 -2.94 7.48
N ALA A 7 -5.41 -3.81 6.62
CA ALA A 7 -6.20 -4.77 5.88
C ALA A 7 -6.82 -5.85 6.81
N ALA A 8 -6.09 -6.31 7.89
CA ALA A 8 -6.66 -7.24 8.87
C ALA A 8 -7.82 -6.62 9.65
N GLN A 9 -7.69 -5.36 10.05
CA GLN A 9 -8.75 -4.62 10.72
C GLN A 9 -9.98 -4.49 9.82
N ARG A 10 -9.81 -4.13 8.56
CA ARG A 10 -10.90 -4.04 7.59
C ARG A 10 -11.59 -5.39 7.35
N LEU A 11 -10.83 -6.48 7.20
CA LEU A 11 -11.41 -7.81 7.07
C LEU A 11 -12.23 -8.19 8.31
N GLN A 12 -11.75 -7.83 9.50
CA GLN A 12 -12.49 -8.05 10.75
C GLN A 12 -13.78 -7.24 10.81
N GLU A 13 -13.75 -5.97 10.40
CA GLU A 13 -14.92 -5.09 10.34
C GLU A 13 -16.00 -5.63 9.38
N VAL A 14 -15.58 -6.13 8.22
CA VAL A 14 -16.51 -6.64 7.20
C VAL A 14 -17.06 -8.03 7.53
N THR A 15 -16.22 -8.91 8.08
CA THR A 15 -16.58 -10.32 8.30
C THR A 15 -17.10 -10.60 9.72
N GLY A 16 -16.86 -9.71 10.68
CA GLY A 16 -17.10 -9.97 12.11
C GLY A 16 -16.14 -11.01 12.71
N CYS A 17 -15.23 -11.59 11.92
CA CYS A 17 -14.29 -12.61 12.36
C CYS A 17 -12.97 -12.00 12.80
N LYS A 18 -12.30 -12.61 13.79
CA LYS A 18 -10.97 -12.18 14.21
C LYS A 18 -9.97 -12.33 13.06
N ALA A 19 -9.39 -11.23 12.60
CA ALA A 19 -8.35 -11.20 11.58
C ALA A 19 -7.02 -10.73 12.19
N LYS A 20 -5.91 -11.31 11.71
CA LYS A 20 -4.55 -10.99 12.16
C LYS A 20 -3.62 -10.99 10.94
N THR A 21 -2.46 -10.37 11.05
CA THR A 21 -1.39 -10.59 10.06
C THR A 21 -0.89 -12.03 10.13
N ILE A 22 -0.35 -12.57 9.02
CA ILE A 22 0.18 -13.94 8.99
C ILE A 22 1.28 -14.11 10.05
N HIS A 23 2.17 -13.12 10.22
CA HIS A 23 3.21 -13.17 11.28
C HIS A 23 2.64 -13.32 12.68
N ARG A 24 1.57 -12.58 13.01
CA ARG A 24 0.89 -12.73 14.31
C ARG A 24 0.13 -14.05 14.44
N PHE A 25 -0.37 -14.55 13.33
CA PHE A 25 -1.10 -15.82 13.31
C PHE A 25 -0.19 -17.01 13.53
N LEU A 26 1.01 -16.94 12.96
CA LEU A 26 2.06 -17.93 13.14
C LEU A 26 2.89 -17.70 14.41
N GLU A 27 2.56 -16.67 15.19
CA GLU A 27 3.28 -16.32 16.43
C GLU A 27 4.78 -16.11 16.18
N PHE A 28 5.12 -15.14 15.31
CA PHE A 28 6.52 -14.79 15.02
C PHE A 28 7.27 -14.43 16.30
N ASP A 29 8.45 -15.05 16.48
CA ASP A 29 9.37 -14.76 17.57
C ASP A 29 10.60 -14.02 17.07
N PRO A 30 10.76 -12.73 17.42
CA PRO A 30 11.92 -11.94 17.01
C PRO A 30 13.27 -12.47 17.53
N LYS A 31 13.26 -13.21 18.65
CA LYS A 31 14.52 -13.74 19.23
C LYS A 31 15.10 -14.89 18.41
N SER A 32 14.23 -15.80 17.98
CA SER A 32 14.62 -16.93 17.13
C SER A 32 14.54 -16.62 15.63
N MET A 33 13.99 -15.45 15.24
CA MET A 33 13.66 -15.07 13.85
C MET A 33 12.79 -16.14 13.15
N GLY A 34 11.97 -16.86 13.90
CA GLY A 34 11.14 -17.96 13.45
C GLY A 34 9.67 -17.82 13.85
N PHE A 35 8.90 -18.85 13.58
CA PHE A 35 7.48 -18.93 13.96
C PHE A 35 7.28 -20.04 14.96
N LYS A 36 6.43 -19.81 15.99
CA LYS A 36 6.08 -20.82 16.97
C LYS A 36 5.07 -21.84 16.44
N ARG A 37 4.32 -21.47 15.40
CA ARG A 37 3.37 -22.34 14.71
C ARG A 37 4.05 -22.96 13.50
N ASP A 38 4.12 -24.30 13.50
CA ASP A 38 4.75 -25.11 12.46
C ASP A 38 4.08 -26.50 12.37
N GLN A 39 4.79 -27.49 11.84
CA GLN A 39 4.30 -28.85 11.70
C GLN A 39 4.17 -29.59 13.05
N GLU A 40 5.01 -29.26 14.04
CA GLU A 40 4.97 -29.86 15.38
C GLU A 40 3.90 -29.19 16.25
N TYR A 41 3.70 -27.89 16.07
CA TYR A 41 2.71 -27.08 16.77
C TYR A 41 1.76 -26.39 15.80
N PRO A 42 0.89 -27.15 15.10
CA PRO A 42 0.05 -26.60 14.03
C PRO A 42 -1.02 -25.63 14.57
N LEU A 43 -1.60 -24.90 13.65
CA LEU A 43 -2.77 -24.06 13.91
C LEU A 43 -3.97 -24.94 14.28
N THR A 44 -4.91 -24.40 15.06
CA THR A 44 -6.13 -25.14 15.49
C THR A 44 -7.34 -24.87 14.59
N ALA A 45 -7.17 -24.17 13.47
CA ALA A 45 -8.24 -23.76 12.58
C ALA A 45 -8.61 -24.88 11.59
N GLN A 46 -9.91 -25.06 11.31
CA GLN A 46 -10.42 -25.97 10.27
C GLN A 46 -10.46 -25.30 8.87
N ALA A 47 -10.55 -23.98 8.82
CA ALA A 47 -10.51 -23.18 7.60
C ALA A 47 -9.70 -21.91 7.82
N ILE A 48 -8.87 -21.58 6.87
CA ILE A 48 -7.97 -20.40 6.91
C ILE A 48 -8.14 -19.62 5.63
N GLY A 49 -8.57 -18.37 5.76
CA GLY A 49 -8.62 -17.41 4.64
C GLY A 49 -7.44 -16.46 4.69
N ILE A 50 -6.70 -16.34 3.59
CA ILE A 50 -5.64 -15.36 3.40
C ILE A 50 -6.11 -14.36 2.35
N ASP A 51 -6.23 -13.12 2.74
CA ASP A 51 -6.51 -12.01 1.83
C ASP A 51 -5.21 -11.29 1.44
N GLU A 52 -5.22 -10.49 0.37
CA GLU A 52 -4.03 -9.85 -0.20
C GLU A 52 -2.90 -10.86 -0.49
N ALA A 53 -3.26 -12.06 -0.98
CA ALA A 53 -2.32 -13.15 -1.21
C ALA A 53 -1.29 -12.86 -2.32
N SER A 54 -1.49 -11.84 -3.14
CA SER A 54 -0.48 -11.32 -4.08
C SER A 54 0.80 -10.84 -3.40
N MET A 55 0.70 -10.42 -2.12
CA MET A 55 1.83 -9.99 -1.31
C MET A 55 2.55 -11.15 -0.58
N LEU A 56 2.07 -12.39 -0.71
CA LEU A 56 2.63 -13.55 -0.04
C LEU A 56 3.91 -14.00 -0.76
N ASP A 57 5.05 -13.88 -0.10
CA ASP A 57 6.32 -14.41 -0.59
C ASP A 57 6.50 -15.91 -0.29
N LEU A 58 7.51 -16.50 -0.91
CA LEU A 58 7.76 -17.94 -0.81
C LEU A 58 8.09 -18.41 0.61
N PHE A 59 8.85 -17.64 1.38
CA PHE A 59 9.26 -18.03 2.74
C PHE A 59 8.07 -17.98 3.71
N LEU A 60 7.27 -16.93 3.62
CA LEU A 60 6.08 -16.79 4.44
C LEU A 60 5.01 -17.82 4.05
N ALA A 61 4.84 -18.11 2.75
CA ALA A 61 3.97 -19.16 2.26
C ALA A 61 4.39 -20.54 2.77
N PHE A 62 5.68 -20.85 2.73
CA PHE A 62 6.23 -22.10 3.25
C PHE A 62 5.96 -22.27 4.75
N SER A 63 6.22 -21.22 5.54
CA SER A 63 5.95 -21.23 6.98
C SER A 63 4.46 -21.39 7.29
N LEU A 64 3.60 -20.69 6.52
CA LEU A 64 2.15 -20.82 6.65
C LEU A 64 1.67 -22.24 6.38
N VAL A 65 2.08 -22.83 5.25
CA VAL A 65 1.65 -24.18 4.83
C VAL A 65 2.10 -25.24 5.85
N LYS A 66 3.31 -25.10 6.40
CA LYS A 66 3.80 -25.98 7.47
C LYS A 66 2.94 -25.96 8.74
N ALA A 67 2.35 -24.83 9.07
CA ALA A 67 1.54 -24.66 10.27
C ALA A 67 0.07 -25.04 10.08
N ILE A 68 -0.37 -25.30 8.85
CA ILE A 68 -1.77 -25.70 8.57
C ILE A 68 -1.95 -27.18 8.92
N PRO A 69 -2.93 -27.55 9.78
CA PRO A 69 -3.17 -28.94 10.10
C PRO A 69 -3.74 -29.71 8.90
N LEU A 70 -3.44 -30.98 8.82
CA LEU A 70 -3.98 -31.86 7.78
C LEU A 70 -5.52 -31.85 7.82
N GLY A 71 -6.13 -31.73 6.66
CA GLY A 71 -7.58 -31.66 6.51
C GLY A 71 -8.20 -30.28 6.65
N ALA A 72 -7.43 -29.25 7.04
CA ALA A 72 -7.92 -27.88 7.06
C ALA A 72 -8.00 -27.28 5.63
N GLN A 73 -8.99 -26.44 5.40
CA GLN A 73 -9.16 -25.73 4.14
C GLN A 73 -8.32 -24.45 4.13
N LEU A 74 -7.63 -24.19 3.01
CA LEU A 74 -6.91 -22.95 2.76
C LEU A 74 -7.55 -22.22 1.58
N LEU A 75 -8.01 -20.98 1.82
CA LEU A 75 -8.51 -20.06 0.82
C LEU A 75 -7.50 -18.91 0.65
N LEU A 76 -7.01 -18.71 -0.56
CA LEU A 76 -6.17 -17.57 -0.92
C LEU A 76 -7.00 -16.61 -1.76
N VAL A 77 -7.09 -15.36 -1.33
CA VAL A 77 -7.77 -14.27 -2.05
C VAL A 77 -6.73 -13.21 -2.38
N GLY A 78 -6.70 -12.74 -3.62
CA GLY A 78 -5.74 -11.72 -4.04
C GLY A 78 -5.87 -11.36 -5.50
N ASP A 79 -5.14 -10.34 -5.90
CA ASP A 79 -5.17 -9.76 -7.23
C ASP A 79 -3.78 -9.87 -7.86
N THR A 80 -3.64 -10.69 -8.89
CA THR A 80 -2.37 -10.93 -9.59
C THR A 80 -1.90 -9.74 -10.43
N ASP A 81 -2.77 -8.78 -10.69
CA ASP A 81 -2.47 -7.57 -11.46
C ASP A 81 -1.85 -6.47 -10.57
N GLN A 82 -2.00 -6.58 -9.25
CA GLN A 82 -1.30 -5.72 -8.29
C GLN A 82 0.20 -6.02 -8.24
N LEU A 83 0.93 -5.15 -7.52
CA LEU A 83 2.35 -5.37 -7.25
C LEU A 83 2.54 -6.70 -6.50
N PRO A 84 3.48 -7.54 -6.93
CA PRO A 84 3.80 -8.79 -6.25
C PRO A 84 4.47 -8.53 -4.90
N SER A 85 4.69 -9.61 -4.12
CA SER A 85 5.42 -9.56 -2.85
C SER A 85 6.79 -8.87 -3.01
N VAL A 86 7.28 -8.20 -1.97
CA VAL A 86 8.66 -7.65 -1.96
C VAL A 86 9.67 -8.79 -1.87
N GLY A 87 9.36 -9.84 -1.09
CA GLY A 87 10.18 -11.05 -0.95
C GLY A 87 10.18 -11.93 -2.21
N ALA A 88 10.99 -12.97 -2.18
CA ALA A 88 11.19 -13.89 -3.31
C ALA A 88 9.90 -14.71 -3.61
N GLY A 89 9.72 -15.06 -4.88
CA GLY A 89 8.60 -15.88 -5.35
C GLY A 89 7.40 -15.08 -5.87
N ASN A 90 6.42 -15.77 -6.42
CA ASN A 90 5.15 -15.25 -6.89
C ASN A 90 4.05 -16.29 -6.62
N VAL A 91 3.86 -16.58 -5.33
CA VAL A 91 3.13 -17.77 -4.88
C VAL A 91 1.71 -17.83 -5.45
N LEU A 92 0.93 -16.75 -5.34
CA LEU A 92 -0.44 -16.74 -5.84
C LEU A 92 -0.50 -17.02 -7.36
N LYS A 93 0.34 -16.33 -8.13
CA LYS A 93 0.41 -16.51 -9.58
C LYS A 93 0.89 -17.91 -9.93
N ASP A 94 1.91 -18.44 -9.26
CA ASP A 94 2.43 -19.79 -9.51
C ASP A 94 1.38 -20.88 -9.23
N LEU A 95 0.58 -20.72 -8.18
CA LEU A 95 -0.53 -21.62 -7.87
C LEU A 95 -1.58 -21.60 -8.98
N ILE A 96 -1.97 -20.43 -9.45
CA ILE A 96 -2.93 -20.27 -10.55
C ILE A 96 -2.37 -20.87 -11.85
N ASP A 97 -1.14 -20.53 -12.22
CA ASP A 97 -0.49 -20.98 -13.45
C ASP A 97 -0.23 -22.49 -13.44
N SER A 98 -0.11 -23.11 -12.27
CA SER A 98 0.07 -24.57 -12.14
C SER A 98 -1.15 -25.37 -12.56
N GLN A 99 -2.34 -24.79 -12.48
CA GLN A 99 -3.64 -25.45 -12.71
C GLN A 99 -3.90 -26.68 -11.81
N GLN A 100 -3.16 -26.77 -10.67
CA GLN A 100 -3.27 -27.90 -9.74
C GLN A 100 -4.17 -27.60 -8.54
N VAL A 101 -4.68 -26.39 -8.43
CA VAL A 101 -5.59 -25.96 -7.37
C VAL A 101 -6.86 -25.37 -7.99
N PRO A 102 -8.02 -25.54 -7.34
CA PRO A 102 -9.24 -24.87 -7.79
C PRO A 102 -9.07 -23.35 -7.80
N VAL A 103 -9.41 -22.70 -8.90
CA VAL A 103 -9.30 -21.24 -9.05
C VAL A 103 -10.66 -20.69 -9.47
N ILE A 104 -11.09 -19.62 -8.77
CA ILE A 104 -12.26 -18.82 -9.15
C ILE A 104 -11.77 -17.42 -9.47
N THR A 105 -12.00 -16.95 -10.68
CA THR A 105 -11.66 -15.61 -11.12
C THR A 105 -12.92 -14.75 -11.18
N LEU A 106 -12.94 -13.63 -10.44
CA LEU A 106 -14.02 -12.66 -10.50
C LEU A 106 -13.81 -11.75 -11.72
N THR A 107 -14.67 -11.89 -12.72
CA THR A 107 -14.58 -11.15 -14.00
C THR A 107 -15.64 -10.09 -14.17
N GLU A 108 -16.71 -10.14 -13.39
CA GLU A 108 -17.84 -9.22 -13.51
C GLU A 108 -17.71 -8.04 -12.56
N VAL A 109 -17.85 -6.85 -13.11
CA VAL A 109 -17.92 -5.60 -12.35
C VAL A 109 -19.40 -5.28 -12.09
N PHE A 110 -19.78 -5.10 -10.83
CA PHE A 110 -21.15 -4.73 -10.47
C PHE A 110 -21.60 -3.44 -11.18
N ARG A 111 -22.89 -3.36 -11.55
CA ARG A 111 -23.47 -2.21 -12.27
C ARG A 111 -23.10 -0.85 -11.67
N GLN A 112 -23.11 -0.71 -10.35
CA GLN A 112 -22.75 0.54 -9.68
C GLN A 112 -21.28 0.91 -9.87
N ALA A 113 -20.41 -0.08 -9.93
CA ALA A 113 -18.96 0.09 -10.14
C ALA A 113 -18.63 0.32 -11.63
N GLN A 114 -19.50 -0.06 -12.56
CA GLN A 114 -19.31 0.18 -14.00
C GLN A 114 -19.31 1.68 -14.37
N ALA A 115 -19.96 2.54 -13.57
CA ALA A 115 -19.93 3.99 -13.79
C ALA A 115 -18.61 4.64 -13.37
N SER A 116 -17.81 3.99 -12.52
CA SER A 116 -16.55 4.52 -12.02
C SER A 116 -15.45 4.47 -13.10
N GLN A 117 -14.88 5.62 -13.42
CA GLN A 117 -13.74 5.74 -14.32
C GLN A 117 -12.46 5.18 -13.69
N ILE A 118 -12.32 5.17 -12.37
CA ILE A 118 -11.23 4.50 -11.67
C ILE A 118 -11.20 3.02 -12.06
N ILE A 119 -12.34 2.34 -11.97
CA ILE A 119 -12.45 0.90 -12.28
C ILE A 119 -12.27 0.63 -13.78
N GLN A 120 -12.90 1.43 -14.64
CA GLN A 120 -12.72 1.30 -16.09
C GLN A 120 -11.26 1.52 -16.50
N ASN A 121 -10.60 2.51 -15.91
CA ASN A 121 -9.20 2.79 -16.18
C ASN A 121 -8.26 1.74 -15.60
N ALA A 122 -8.55 1.15 -14.44
CA ALA A 122 -7.81 0.01 -13.92
C ALA A 122 -7.83 -1.16 -14.93
N HIS A 123 -8.99 -1.49 -15.49
CA HIS A 123 -9.11 -2.51 -16.55
C HIS A 123 -8.35 -2.12 -17.84
N ARG A 124 -8.43 -0.84 -18.27
CA ARG A 124 -7.68 -0.36 -19.44
C ARG A 124 -6.18 -0.51 -19.23
N ILE A 125 -5.68 -0.11 -18.05
CA ILE A 125 -4.27 -0.26 -17.69
C ILE A 125 -3.85 -1.73 -17.77
N ASN A 126 -4.62 -2.65 -17.18
CA ASN A 126 -4.32 -4.09 -17.21
C ASN A 126 -4.30 -4.68 -18.61
N THR A 127 -5.11 -4.13 -19.51
CA THR A 127 -5.11 -4.55 -20.94
C THR A 127 -4.09 -3.79 -21.80
N GLY A 128 -3.23 -2.96 -21.21
CA GLY A 128 -2.20 -2.20 -21.91
C GLY A 128 -2.73 -1.00 -22.69
N LYS A 129 -3.93 -0.54 -22.38
CA LYS A 129 -4.56 0.63 -23.02
C LYS A 129 -4.35 1.88 -22.18
N PHE A 130 -4.07 2.99 -22.84
CA PHE A 130 -3.97 4.29 -22.16
C PHE A 130 -5.28 4.61 -21.43
N PRO A 131 -5.24 5.04 -20.14
CA PRO A 131 -6.45 5.34 -19.39
C PRO A 131 -7.21 6.55 -19.99
N ASN A 132 -8.54 6.51 -19.86
CA ASN A 132 -9.41 7.61 -20.25
C ASN A 132 -9.71 8.47 -19.03
N MET A 133 -8.96 9.54 -18.85
CA MET A 133 -9.05 10.43 -17.69
C MET A 133 -9.55 11.80 -18.10
N GLU A 134 -10.43 12.36 -17.31
CA GLU A 134 -10.89 13.74 -17.49
C GLU A 134 -9.79 14.73 -17.07
N LYS A 135 -9.62 15.82 -17.82
CA LYS A 135 -8.71 16.88 -17.38
C LYS A 135 -9.24 17.54 -16.11
N VAL A 136 -8.32 17.87 -15.20
CA VAL A 136 -8.68 18.58 -13.96
C VAL A 136 -9.46 19.86 -14.27
N SER A 137 -10.59 20.01 -13.60
CA SER A 137 -11.48 21.18 -13.68
C SER A 137 -12.15 21.41 -12.31
N ASN A 138 -12.77 22.58 -12.12
CA ASN A 138 -13.46 22.91 -10.86
C ASN A 138 -14.78 22.14 -10.66
N GLN A 139 -15.31 21.51 -11.70
CA GLN A 139 -16.53 20.72 -11.65
C GLN A 139 -16.38 19.43 -12.46
N PRO A 140 -15.51 18.51 -12.02
CA PRO A 140 -15.28 17.27 -12.73
C PRO A 140 -16.53 16.36 -12.69
N GLN A 141 -16.77 15.67 -13.80
CA GLN A 141 -17.85 14.68 -13.91
C GLN A 141 -17.31 13.25 -13.68
N SER A 142 -15.99 13.10 -13.60
CA SER A 142 -15.29 11.82 -13.47
C SER A 142 -14.66 11.69 -12.09
N ASP A 143 -14.58 10.46 -11.60
CA ASP A 143 -13.81 10.08 -10.40
C ASP A 143 -12.33 9.79 -10.69
N CYS A 144 -11.87 9.98 -11.96
CA CYS A 144 -10.50 9.77 -12.36
C CYS A 144 -10.02 10.93 -13.24
N LEU A 145 -9.18 11.77 -12.66
CA LEU A 145 -8.74 13.02 -13.26
C LEU A 145 -7.26 12.98 -13.64
N TRP A 146 -6.88 13.82 -14.58
CA TRP A 146 -5.51 14.01 -15.01
C TRP A 146 -5.12 15.48 -15.10
N LEU A 147 -4.06 15.83 -14.37
CA LEU A 147 -3.36 17.11 -14.50
C LEU A 147 -2.05 16.87 -15.28
N GLU A 148 -2.05 17.26 -16.55
CA GLU A 148 -0.87 17.17 -17.40
C GLU A 148 0.15 18.23 -17.01
N MET A 149 1.36 17.81 -16.67
CA MET A 149 2.45 18.70 -16.27
C MET A 149 3.70 18.42 -17.09
N PRO A 150 4.47 19.46 -17.47
CA PRO A 150 5.61 19.32 -18.37
C PRO A 150 6.83 18.67 -17.71
N ASN A 151 6.96 18.77 -16.39
CA ASN A 151 8.07 18.23 -15.61
C ASN A 151 7.69 18.05 -14.14
N ALA A 152 8.58 17.44 -13.36
CA ALA A 152 8.34 17.10 -11.97
C ALA A 152 8.22 18.33 -11.05
N GLU A 153 8.97 19.41 -11.32
CA GLU A 153 8.91 20.65 -10.54
C GLU A 153 7.52 21.32 -10.67
N ALA A 154 7.03 21.47 -11.91
CA ALA A 154 5.66 21.94 -12.15
C ALA A 154 4.61 20.98 -11.54
N GLY A 155 4.89 19.68 -11.58
CA GLY A 155 4.05 18.66 -10.95
C GLY A 155 3.95 18.78 -9.44
N GLN A 156 5.03 19.15 -8.76
CA GLN A 156 5.01 19.43 -7.32
C GLN A 156 4.08 20.60 -7.02
N GLN A 157 4.18 21.71 -7.76
CA GLN A 157 3.28 22.84 -7.58
C GLN A 157 1.82 22.45 -7.88
N GLY A 158 1.57 21.74 -8.97
CA GLY A 158 0.23 21.26 -9.31
C GLY A 158 -0.38 20.35 -8.22
N ILE A 159 0.42 19.55 -7.52
CA ILE A 159 -0.03 18.78 -6.35
C ILE A 159 -0.44 19.72 -5.21
N CYS A 160 0.33 20.78 -4.95
CA CYS A 160 -0.02 21.76 -3.93
C CYS A 160 -1.35 22.46 -4.27
N ASP A 161 -1.53 22.90 -5.52
CA ASP A 161 -2.75 23.57 -5.99
C ASP A 161 -3.98 22.66 -5.89
N ILE A 162 -3.84 21.38 -6.25
CA ILE A 162 -4.90 20.38 -6.05
C ILE A 162 -5.31 20.30 -4.56
N ILE A 163 -4.33 20.26 -3.66
CA ILE A 163 -4.58 20.09 -2.24
C ILE A 163 -5.22 21.33 -1.61
N THR A 164 -4.78 22.53 -2.02
CA THR A 164 -5.26 23.78 -1.43
C THR A 164 -6.55 24.31 -2.04
N GLU A 165 -6.79 24.05 -3.31
CA GLU A 165 -7.89 24.66 -4.06
C GLU A 165 -8.92 23.62 -4.51
N LEU A 166 -8.47 22.58 -5.25
CA LEU A 166 -9.39 21.64 -5.87
C LEU A 166 -10.09 20.74 -4.85
N LEU A 167 -9.33 20.10 -3.94
CA LEU A 167 -9.94 19.16 -2.98
C LEU A 167 -10.97 19.83 -2.07
N PRO A 168 -10.71 21.02 -1.48
CA PRO A 168 -11.71 21.74 -0.71
C PRO A 168 -12.94 22.12 -1.54
N SER A 169 -12.77 22.54 -2.81
CA SER A 169 -13.88 22.90 -3.69
C SER A 169 -14.80 21.70 -4.01
N LEU A 170 -14.24 20.49 -3.98
CA LEU A 170 -14.97 19.23 -4.15
C LEU A 170 -15.51 18.63 -2.84
N GLY A 171 -15.32 19.32 -1.72
CA GLY A 171 -15.80 18.90 -0.40
C GLY A 171 -14.96 17.85 0.29
N PHE A 172 -13.69 17.66 -0.13
CA PHE A 172 -12.74 16.78 0.56
C PHE A 172 -11.89 17.57 1.56
N ASP A 173 -11.63 16.97 2.71
CA ASP A 173 -10.68 17.49 3.68
C ASP A 173 -9.25 16.98 3.36
N PRO A 174 -8.31 17.85 2.94
CA PRO A 174 -6.95 17.44 2.66
C PRO A 174 -6.20 16.81 3.85
N GLN A 175 -6.64 17.10 5.08
CA GLN A 175 -6.05 16.52 6.29
C GLN A 175 -6.44 15.05 6.48
N GLN A 176 -7.67 14.68 6.11
CA GLN A 176 -8.27 13.38 6.42
C GLN A 176 -8.40 12.47 5.18
N ASP A 177 -8.81 13.05 4.06
CA ASP A 177 -9.34 12.28 2.92
C ASP A 177 -8.29 11.87 1.90
N MET A 178 -7.11 12.54 1.87
CA MET A 178 -6.16 12.34 0.78
C MET A 178 -4.88 11.60 1.17
N GLN A 179 -4.30 10.93 0.18
CA GLN A 179 -2.96 10.35 0.24
C GLN A 179 -2.23 10.58 -1.09
N VAL A 180 -0.99 11.10 -1.01
CA VAL A 180 -0.12 11.13 -2.19
C VAL A 180 0.64 9.81 -2.29
N LEU A 181 0.54 9.14 -3.46
CA LEU A 181 1.15 7.84 -3.73
C LEU A 181 2.24 7.96 -4.79
N CYS A 182 3.50 7.91 -4.38
CA CYS A 182 4.65 8.10 -5.26
C CYS A 182 5.24 6.77 -5.75
N PRO A 183 5.74 6.69 -6.99
CA PRO A 183 6.50 5.55 -7.47
C PRO A 183 7.81 5.32 -6.69
N MET A 184 8.46 6.38 -6.21
CA MET A 184 9.77 6.30 -5.56
C MET A 184 9.93 7.33 -4.42
N THR A 185 11.03 7.18 -3.66
CA THR A 185 11.31 8.02 -2.50
C THR A 185 12.10 9.30 -2.81
N ARG A 186 12.92 9.30 -3.87
CA ARG A 186 13.81 10.42 -4.25
C ARG A 186 13.21 11.24 -5.37
N GLY A 187 13.76 12.45 -5.59
CA GLY A 187 13.35 13.39 -6.63
C GLY A 187 12.27 14.37 -6.16
N ASP A 188 11.94 15.35 -7.00
CA ASP A 188 11.06 16.48 -6.68
C ASP A 188 9.66 16.05 -6.27
N VAL A 189 9.12 15.03 -6.93
CA VAL A 189 7.83 14.39 -6.61
C VAL A 189 8.02 13.01 -5.95
N GLY A 190 9.15 12.78 -5.32
CA GLY A 190 9.40 11.63 -4.45
C GLY A 190 8.87 11.86 -3.02
N THR A 191 8.64 10.77 -2.29
CA THR A 191 8.00 10.88 -0.94
C THR A 191 8.78 11.75 0.02
N ARG A 192 10.13 11.78 -0.05
CA ARG A 192 10.94 12.59 0.86
C ARG A 192 10.69 14.06 0.68
N ASN A 193 10.77 14.54 -0.56
CA ASN A 193 10.57 15.96 -0.86
C ASN A 193 9.10 16.36 -0.65
N LEU A 194 8.16 15.57 -1.17
CA LEU A 194 6.75 15.87 -1.02
C LEU A 194 6.30 15.90 0.44
N ASN A 195 6.84 15.04 1.31
CA ASN A 195 6.49 15.11 2.72
C ASN A 195 6.94 16.43 3.39
N VAL A 196 8.09 16.97 3.02
CA VAL A 196 8.54 18.29 3.50
C VAL A 196 7.63 19.40 2.99
N VAL A 197 7.35 19.40 1.69
CA VAL A 197 6.47 20.40 1.05
C VAL A 197 5.05 20.34 1.63
N LEU A 198 4.49 19.14 1.75
CA LEU A 198 3.14 18.94 2.26
C LEU A 198 3.03 19.21 3.76
N GLN A 199 4.09 18.98 4.54
CA GLN A 199 4.12 19.40 5.95
C GLN A 199 4.04 20.92 6.06
N GLN A 200 4.84 21.65 5.28
CA GLN A 200 4.77 23.13 5.27
C GLN A 200 3.40 23.64 4.82
N LEU A 201 2.78 22.97 3.87
CA LEU A 201 1.48 23.36 3.34
C LEU A 201 0.33 23.08 4.32
N LEU A 202 0.29 21.89 4.91
CA LEU A 202 -0.84 21.39 5.69
C LEU A 202 -0.66 21.54 7.21
N ASN A 203 0.58 21.61 7.67
CA ASN A 203 0.94 21.79 9.08
C ASN A 203 2.15 22.73 9.20
N PRO A 204 1.99 24.02 8.84
CA PRO A 204 3.09 24.99 8.92
C PRO A 204 3.59 25.16 10.36
N PRO A 205 4.83 25.65 10.55
CA PRO A 205 5.35 25.99 11.87
C PRO A 205 4.48 27.06 12.53
N ASP A 206 4.26 26.89 13.83
CA ASP A 206 3.48 27.79 14.64
C ASP A 206 4.12 27.84 16.05
N ALA A 207 4.23 29.03 16.64
CA ALA A 207 4.83 29.20 17.95
C ALA A 207 4.11 28.39 19.07
N MET A 208 2.84 28.06 18.87
CA MET A 208 2.04 27.25 19.79
C MET A 208 2.14 25.73 19.52
N LYS A 209 2.78 25.32 18.42
CA LYS A 209 2.95 23.92 18.08
C LYS A 209 4.37 23.45 18.39
N PRO A 210 4.57 22.63 19.41
CA PRO A 210 5.88 22.09 19.69
C PRO A 210 6.34 21.18 18.52
N GLU A 211 7.64 21.28 18.22
CA GLU A 211 8.29 20.47 17.19
C GLU A 211 9.65 19.96 17.68
N ILE A 212 10.05 18.79 17.23
CA ILE A 212 11.34 18.19 17.54
C ILE A 212 12.07 17.85 16.24
N LYS A 213 13.35 18.22 16.19
CA LYS A 213 14.22 17.93 15.04
C LYS A 213 14.97 16.63 15.28
N TYR A 214 14.85 15.70 14.31
CA TYR A 214 15.63 14.47 14.27
C TYR A 214 16.33 14.34 12.90
N GLY A 215 17.65 14.47 12.90
CA GLY A 215 18.42 14.54 11.65
C GLY A 215 17.97 15.70 10.76
N ASN A 216 17.49 15.38 9.57
CA ASN A 216 16.95 16.34 8.61
C ASN A 216 15.41 16.42 8.65
N THR A 217 14.77 15.66 9.52
CA THR A 217 13.30 15.65 9.65
C THR A 217 12.89 16.48 10.86
N ILE A 218 11.86 17.27 10.71
CA ILE A 218 11.17 17.95 11.80
C ILE A 218 9.84 17.23 12.02
N PHE A 219 9.59 16.77 13.23
CA PHE A 219 8.32 16.21 13.64
C PHE A 219 7.57 17.26 14.47
N ARG A 220 6.34 17.53 14.10
CA ARG A 220 5.52 18.60 14.66
C ARG A 220 4.19 18.05 15.15
N LEU A 221 3.66 18.62 16.20
CA LEU A 221 2.31 18.31 16.67
C LEU A 221 1.31 18.41 15.52
N GLY A 222 0.50 17.35 15.31
CA GLY A 222 -0.47 17.23 14.21
C GLY A 222 0.10 16.61 12.94
N ASP A 223 1.38 16.26 12.87
CA ASP A 223 1.93 15.57 11.72
C ASP A 223 1.36 14.16 11.55
N ARG A 224 1.06 13.82 10.29
CA ARG A 224 0.75 12.45 9.91
C ARG A 224 2.04 11.69 9.66
N ILE A 225 2.21 10.58 10.35
CA ILE A 225 3.43 9.75 10.28
C ILE A 225 3.09 8.29 9.95
N MET A 226 4.12 7.55 9.56
CA MET A 226 4.04 6.11 9.33
C MET A 226 5.16 5.41 10.08
N GLN A 227 4.81 4.33 10.78
CA GLN A 227 5.77 3.39 11.36
C GLN A 227 6.60 2.73 10.24
N GLN A 228 7.91 2.66 10.40
CA GLN A 228 8.84 2.14 9.39
C GLN A 228 9.30 0.71 9.67
N VAL A 229 9.21 0.27 10.91
CA VAL A 229 9.65 -1.05 11.38
C VAL A 229 8.52 -1.74 12.17
N ASN A 230 8.62 -3.05 12.33
CA ASN A 230 7.68 -3.75 13.21
C ASN A 230 8.15 -3.64 14.67
N ASP A 231 7.34 -3.08 15.55
CA ASP A 231 7.54 -3.13 16.98
C ASP A 231 6.44 -4.00 17.62
N TYR A 232 6.84 -5.18 18.04
CA TYR A 232 5.93 -6.14 18.65
C TYR A 232 5.58 -5.79 20.10
N ASN A 233 6.43 -5.03 20.80
CA ASN A 233 6.20 -4.62 22.19
C ASN A 233 5.19 -3.47 22.24
N ARG A 234 5.37 -2.47 21.39
CA ARG A 234 4.43 -1.34 21.24
C ARG A 234 3.21 -1.74 20.40
N GLU A 235 3.25 -2.95 19.77
CA GLU A 235 2.24 -3.49 18.87
C GLU A 235 1.89 -2.55 17.70
N VAL A 236 2.87 -1.86 17.15
CA VAL A 236 2.79 -1.06 15.92
C VAL A 236 3.68 -1.67 14.85
N PHE A 237 3.24 -1.58 13.60
CA PHE A 237 3.86 -2.32 12.51
C PHE A 237 4.23 -1.43 11.35
N ASN A 238 5.21 -1.87 10.56
CA ASN A 238 5.62 -1.17 9.35
C ASN A 238 4.40 -0.92 8.43
N GLY A 239 4.17 0.37 8.13
CA GLY A 239 3.06 0.84 7.33
C GLY A 239 1.84 1.32 8.13
N ASP A 240 1.80 1.15 9.46
CA ASP A 240 0.77 1.74 10.31
C ASP A 240 0.89 3.27 10.25
N ILE A 241 -0.23 3.94 10.01
CA ILE A 241 -0.31 5.40 9.92
C ILE A 241 -0.89 5.94 11.23
N GLY A 242 -0.26 6.96 11.77
CA GLY A 242 -0.68 7.66 12.98
C GLY A 242 -0.54 9.17 12.86
N THR A 243 -0.99 9.86 13.91
CA THR A 243 -0.88 11.31 14.03
C THR A 243 -0.13 11.65 15.31
N ILE A 244 0.80 12.60 15.25
CA ILE A 244 1.50 13.12 16.43
C ILE A 244 0.51 13.94 17.26
N THR A 245 0.27 13.51 18.49
CA THR A 245 -0.65 14.14 19.43
C THR A 245 0.04 14.82 20.60
N GLY A 246 1.36 14.60 20.75
CA GLY A 246 2.17 15.24 21.78
C GLY A 246 3.64 15.31 21.35
N VAL A 247 4.30 16.39 21.74
CA VAL A 247 5.76 16.55 21.64
C VAL A 247 6.22 17.15 22.96
N ASP A 248 6.98 16.38 23.72
CA ASP A 248 7.63 16.81 24.94
C ASP A 248 9.09 17.19 24.63
N LEU A 249 9.43 18.46 24.85
CA LEU A 249 10.77 18.98 24.56
C LEU A 249 11.75 18.77 25.72
N GLU A 250 11.24 18.61 26.95
CA GLU A 250 12.06 18.36 28.13
C GLU A 250 12.53 16.91 28.16
N GLU A 251 11.60 15.97 28.07
CA GLU A 251 11.89 14.53 27.99
C GLU A 251 12.32 14.10 26.60
N ARG A 252 12.17 14.94 25.59
CA ARG A 252 12.49 14.68 24.17
C ARG A 252 11.72 13.50 23.61
N GLU A 253 10.44 13.48 23.86
CA GLU A 253 9.53 12.40 23.45
C GLU A 253 8.50 12.88 22.44
N VAL A 254 8.04 11.95 21.60
CA VAL A 254 6.94 12.16 20.66
C VAL A 254 5.85 11.13 20.90
N THR A 255 4.65 11.59 21.16
CA THR A 255 3.46 10.74 21.31
C THR A 255 2.67 10.69 20.02
N VAL A 256 2.38 9.48 19.56
CA VAL A 256 1.64 9.20 18.32
C VAL A 256 0.42 8.35 18.60
N VAL A 257 -0.70 8.67 17.97
CA VAL A 257 -1.92 7.86 18.02
C VAL A 257 -2.09 7.12 16.69
N PHE A 258 -2.12 5.78 16.76
CA PHE A 258 -2.37 4.86 15.66
C PHE A 258 -3.77 4.22 15.85
N GLY A 259 -4.80 4.80 15.24
CA GLY A 259 -6.19 4.38 15.48
C GLY A 259 -6.59 4.62 16.94
N ASP A 260 -6.82 3.55 17.68
CA ASP A 260 -7.17 3.53 19.11
C ASP A 260 -5.96 3.41 20.05
N ARG A 261 -4.75 3.31 19.50
CA ARG A 261 -3.52 3.06 20.26
C ARG A 261 -2.63 4.29 20.32
N GLN A 262 -2.23 4.66 21.53
CA GLN A 262 -1.23 5.69 21.80
C GLN A 262 0.13 5.05 22.07
N VAL A 263 1.18 5.59 21.43
CA VAL A 263 2.57 5.14 21.55
C VAL A 263 3.48 6.34 21.75
N THR A 264 4.38 6.27 22.72
CA THR A 264 5.42 7.27 22.94
C THR A 264 6.76 6.76 22.41
N TYR A 265 7.46 7.61 21.70
CA TYR A 265 8.79 7.38 21.14
C TYR A 265 9.79 8.30 21.81
N ASP A 266 10.84 7.72 22.36
CA ASP A 266 12.01 8.47 22.79
C ASP A 266 12.75 9.06 21.58
N TYR A 267 13.58 10.05 21.79
CA TYR A 267 14.36 10.67 20.71
C TYR A 267 15.17 9.64 19.89
N ALA A 268 15.71 8.62 20.53
CA ALA A 268 16.49 7.56 19.87
C ALA A 268 15.64 6.72 18.91
N ASP A 269 14.36 6.58 19.20
CA ASP A 269 13.42 5.74 18.43
C ASP A 269 12.72 6.51 17.29
N LEU A 270 12.97 7.82 17.14
CA LEU A 270 12.35 8.62 16.06
C LEU A 270 12.77 8.20 14.66
N ASN A 271 13.82 7.38 14.52
CA ASN A 271 14.18 6.72 13.26
C ASN A 271 13.17 5.64 12.81
N GLU A 272 12.31 5.18 13.73
CA GLU A 272 11.29 4.19 13.45
C GLU A 272 10.05 4.79 12.79
N ILE A 273 9.91 6.11 12.77
CA ILE A 273 8.78 6.82 12.18
C ILE A 273 9.22 7.77 11.06
N ALA A 274 8.32 8.07 10.15
CA ALA A 274 8.54 9.03 9.07
C ALA A 274 7.27 9.79 8.74
N LEU A 275 7.40 11.03 8.22
CA LEU A 275 6.26 11.78 7.69
C LEU A 275 5.54 10.98 6.60
N ALA A 276 4.21 11.03 6.54
CA ALA A 276 3.39 10.14 5.74
C ALA A 276 2.25 10.80 4.96
N ARG A 277 2.33 12.10 4.66
CA ARG A 277 1.40 12.74 3.69
C ARG A 277 1.63 12.22 2.28
N ALA A 278 2.87 11.85 1.95
CA ALA A 278 3.23 11.11 0.75
C ALA A 278 3.88 9.77 1.14
N THR A 279 3.43 8.68 0.54
CA THR A 279 3.97 7.33 0.73
C THR A 279 4.27 6.68 -0.62
N THR A 280 5.06 5.61 -0.64
CA THR A 280 5.25 4.87 -1.89
C THR A 280 4.04 3.96 -2.16
N ILE A 281 3.74 3.74 -3.44
CA ILE A 281 2.69 2.82 -3.88
C ILE A 281 2.89 1.43 -3.25
N HIS A 282 4.13 0.97 -3.12
CA HIS A 282 4.45 -0.29 -2.43
C HIS A 282 4.01 -0.30 -0.96
N LYS A 283 4.20 0.81 -0.25
CA LYS A 283 3.78 0.92 1.16
C LYS A 283 2.27 1.14 1.32
N ALA A 284 1.58 1.51 0.26
CA ALA A 284 0.13 1.67 0.25
C ALA A 284 -0.65 0.39 -0.10
N GLN A 285 0.05 -0.72 -0.46
CA GLN A 285 -0.63 -2.00 -0.69
C GLN A 285 -1.46 -2.42 0.53
N GLY A 286 -2.67 -2.94 0.30
CA GLY A 286 -3.62 -3.31 1.36
C GLY A 286 -4.29 -2.12 2.08
N SER A 287 -4.02 -0.87 1.65
CA SER A 287 -4.70 0.33 2.16
C SER A 287 -5.58 0.95 1.08
N GLU A 288 -6.59 1.70 1.47
CA GLU A 288 -7.43 2.48 0.56
C GLU A 288 -7.67 3.88 1.14
N TYR A 289 -7.84 4.85 0.25
CA TYR A 289 -8.02 6.25 0.61
C TYR A 289 -9.19 6.86 -0.15
N PRO A 290 -9.95 7.79 0.45
CA PRO A 290 -11.00 8.49 -0.28
C PRO A 290 -10.46 9.17 -1.55
N VAL A 291 -9.34 9.88 -1.44
CA VAL A 291 -8.66 10.56 -2.55
C VAL A 291 -7.22 10.09 -2.66
N VAL A 292 -6.80 9.75 -3.88
CA VAL A 292 -5.40 9.44 -4.21
C VAL A 292 -4.89 10.46 -5.21
N ILE A 293 -3.75 11.07 -4.92
CA ILE A 293 -2.98 11.88 -5.86
C ILE A 293 -1.71 11.10 -6.23
N MET A 294 -1.48 10.87 -7.53
CA MET A 294 -0.37 10.03 -7.98
C MET A 294 0.50 10.76 -9.01
N PRO A 295 1.72 11.18 -8.63
CA PRO A 295 2.70 11.74 -9.56
C PRO A 295 3.29 10.66 -10.47
N LEU A 296 3.21 10.83 -11.79
CA LEU A 296 3.80 9.95 -12.80
C LEU A 296 4.63 10.78 -13.79
N PHE A 297 5.96 10.75 -13.62
CA PHE A 297 6.92 11.51 -14.41
C PHE A 297 8.04 10.61 -14.95
N MET A 298 8.70 11.05 -16.03
CA MET A 298 9.80 10.29 -16.63
C MET A 298 10.99 10.09 -15.68
N GLN A 299 11.16 10.92 -14.66
CA GLN A 299 12.15 10.64 -13.60
C GLN A 299 11.93 9.30 -12.88
N HIS A 300 10.72 8.75 -12.96
CA HIS A 300 10.34 7.46 -12.35
C HIS A 300 10.53 6.26 -13.31
N PHE A 301 11.15 6.43 -14.48
CA PHE A 301 11.12 5.47 -15.59
C PHE A 301 11.48 4.03 -15.20
N LEU A 302 12.41 3.83 -14.25
CA LEU A 302 12.82 2.51 -13.75
C LEU A 302 11.73 1.80 -12.94
N MET A 303 10.79 2.55 -12.37
CA MET A 303 9.73 2.05 -11.52
C MET A 303 8.38 1.97 -12.23
N LEU A 304 8.25 2.72 -13.35
CA LEU A 304 6.99 2.75 -14.09
C LEU A 304 6.70 1.37 -14.67
N SER A 305 5.60 0.80 -14.24
CA SER A 305 5.07 -0.45 -14.75
C SER A 305 3.57 -0.49 -14.62
N ARG A 306 2.95 -1.38 -15.39
CA ARG A 306 1.51 -1.60 -15.38
C ARG A 306 0.98 -1.93 -13.98
N ASN A 307 1.61 -2.89 -13.31
CA ASN A 307 1.22 -3.30 -11.96
C ASN A 307 1.37 -2.17 -10.94
N LEU A 308 2.42 -1.33 -11.07
CA LEU A 308 2.60 -0.19 -10.18
C LEU A 308 1.46 0.82 -10.36
N PHE A 309 1.16 1.19 -11.61
CA PHE A 309 0.11 2.15 -11.91
C PHE A 309 -1.27 1.62 -11.49
N TYR A 310 -1.57 0.37 -11.86
CA TYR A 310 -2.78 -0.32 -11.45
C TYR A 310 -2.94 -0.34 -9.92
N THR A 311 -1.90 -0.76 -9.19
CA THR A 311 -1.93 -0.81 -7.72
C THR A 311 -2.19 0.55 -7.12
N GLY A 312 -1.53 1.61 -7.61
CA GLY A 312 -1.75 2.97 -7.11
C GLY A 312 -3.15 3.49 -7.39
N LEU A 313 -3.65 3.29 -8.61
CA LEU A 313 -4.99 3.74 -9.02
C LEU A 313 -6.09 3.07 -8.19
N THR A 314 -5.99 1.77 -7.98
CA THR A 314 -6.98 0.98 -7.22
C THR A 314 -6.97 1.25 -5.71
N ARG A 315 -6.07 2.11 -5.20
CA ARG A 315 -6.12 2.58 -3.81
C ARG A 315 -7.14 3.72 -3.61
N ALA A 316 -7.62 4.34 -4.69
CA ALA A 316 -8.61 5.41 -4.62
C ALA A 316 -10.03 4.83 -4.50
N ARG A 317 -10.81 5.34 -3.54
CA ARG A 317 -12.21 4.93 -3.31
C ARG A 317 -13.21 5.87 -3.96
N LYS A 318 -12.92 7.19 -3.99
CA LYS A 318 -13.83 8.22 -4.45
C LYS A 318 -13.25 9.07 -5.59
N LEU A 319 -11.96 9.36 -5.53
CA LEU A 319 -11.32 10.24 -6.50
C LEU A 319 -9.85 9.84 -6.68
N ALA A 320 -9.42 9.66 -7.92
CA ALA A 320 -8.03 9.49 -8.30
C ALA A 320 -7.58 10.67 -9.18
N ILE A 321 -6.47 11.31 -8.82
CA ILE A 321 -5.90 12.40 -9.60
C ILE A 321 -4.47 12.02 -10.00
N ILE A 322 -4.25 11.84 -11.29
CA ILE A 322 -2.93 11.57 -11.84
C ILE A 322 -2.29 12.92 -12.21
N VAL A 323 -1.10 13.18 -11.69
CA VAL A 323 -0.33 14.39 -12.00
C VAL A 323 0.93 13.98 -12.75
N GLY A 324 1.08 14.39 -14.01
CA GLY A 324 2.29 13.96 -14.70
C GLY A 324 2.30 14.07 -16.21
N GLU A 325 3.36 13.49 -16.78
CA GLU A 325 3.65 13.51 -18.20
C GLU A 325 2.90 12.41 -18.95
N SER A 326 2.31 12.74 -20.09
CA SER A 326 1.68 11.76 -20.99
C SER A 326 2.64 10.61 -21.37
N LYS A 327 3.93 10.92 -21.57
CA LYS A 327 4.97 9.93 -21.88
C LYS A 327 5.18 8.93 -20.75
N ALA A 328 5.18 9.39 -19.49
CA ALA A 328 5.36 8.56 -18.31
C ALA A 328 4.16 7.60 -18.12
N ILE A 329 2.94 8.11 -18.29
CA ILE A 329 1.72 7.31 -18.26
C ILE A 329 1.76 6.26 -19.37
N GLY A 330 2.09 6.64 -20.59
CA GLY A 330 2.20 5.72 -21.72
C GLY A 330 3.28 4.64 -21.52
N LEU A 331 4.39 4.98 -20.86
CA LEU A 331 5.43 4.02 -20.48
C LEU A 331 4.90 3.04 -19.42
N ALA A 332 4.30 3.56 -18.36
CA ALA A 332 3.74 2.74 -17.28
C ALA A 332 2.75 1.69 -17.78
N VAL A 333 1.85 2.09 -18.70
CA VAL A 333 0.84 1.18 -19.27
C VAL A 333 1.46 0.11 -20.16
N ARG A 334 2.51 0.43 -20.95
CA ARG A 334 3.15 -0.52 -21.85
C ARG A 334 4.11 -1.46 -21.15
N GLN A 335 4.79 -1.00 -20.13
CA GLN A 335 5.79 -1.79 -19.43
C GLN A 335 5.11 -2.79 -18.49
N VAL A 336 5.04 -4.03 -18.94
CA VAL A 336 4.78 -5.17 -18.06
C VAL A 336 6.04 -5.31 -17.19
N SER A 337 5.90 -5.44 -15.87
CA SER A 337 7.05 -5.64 -14.99
C SER A 337 7.78 -6.93 -15.45
N ASP A 338 8.78 -6.77 -16.30
CA ASP A 338 9.60 -7.86 -16.88
C ASP A 338 10.57 -8.47 -15.84
N ARG A 339 10.44 -8.15 -14.60
CA ARG A 339 11.06 -8.96 -13.56
C ARG A 339 10.31 -10.30 -13.49
N GLN A 340 10.44 -11.10 -14.57
CA GLN A 340 10.13 -12.52 -14.51
C GLN A 340 10.87 -13.07 -13.29
N ARG A 341 10.11 -13.31 -12.24
CA ARG A 341 10.65 -13.99 -11.08
C ARG A 341 10.90 -15.42 -11.50
N TYR A 342 12.17 -15.82 -11.47
CA TYR A 342 12.52 -17.21 -11.72
C TYR A 342 12.03 -18.05 -10.55
N THR A 343 10.81 -18.58 -10.69
CA THR A 343 10.24 -19.48 -9.72
C THR A 343 9.99 -20.83 -10.37
N TYR A 344 10.21 -21.90 -9.62
CA TYR A 344 9.94 -23.28 -10.08
C TYR A 344 8.68 -23.86 -9.44
N LEU A 345 7.93 -23.08 -8.64
CA LEU A 345 6.80 -23.59 -7.87
C LEU A 345 5.72 -24.19 -8.80
N ALA A 346 5.27 -23.47 -9.82
CA ALA A 346 4.27 -23.96 -10.76
C ALA A 346 4.72 -25.27 -11.46
N LYS A 347 5.98 -25.35 -11.90
CA LYS A 347 6.54 -26.55 -12.53
C LYS A 347 6.63 -27.73 -11.58
N ARG A 348 6.98 -27.48 -10.31
CA ARG A 348 7.02 -28.53 -9.28
C ARG A 348 5.63 -29.05 -8.97
N LEU A 349 4.66 -28.19 -8.80
CA LEU A 349 3.27 -28.59 -8.56
C LEU A 349 2.73 -29.46 -9.70
N ALA A 350 2.97 -29.07 -10.97
CA ALA A 350 2.56 -29.88 -12.11
C ALA A 350 3.18 -31.27 -12.13
N LYS A 351 4.47 -31.40 -11.74
CA LYS A 351 5.14 -32.71 -11.67
C LYS A 351 4.61 -33.60 -10.54
N PHE A 352 4.20 -33.03 -9.40
CA PHE A 352 3.63 -33.81 -8.31
C PHE A 352 2.23 -34.37 -8.63
N ALA A 353 1.50 -33.73 -9.53
CA ALA A 353 0.18 -34.17 -9.95
C ALA A 353 0.24 -35.27 -11.04
N ASP A 354 1.37 -35.38 -11.78
CA ASP A 354 1.61 -36.45 -12.75
C ASP A 354 2.86 -37.25 -12.34
N PRO A 355 2.70 -38.31 -11.52
CA PRO A 355 3.79 -39.15 -11.04
C PRO A 355 4.54 -39.94 -12.13
N GLN A 356 4.07 -39.89 -13.41
CA GLN A 356 4.65 -40.64 -14.52
C GLN A 356 5.52 -39.79 -15.47
N SER A 357 5.76 -38.49 -15.17
CA SER A 357 6.61 -37.61 -15.98
C SER A 357 7.97 -37.30 -15.33
#